data_bdd49fc90dfd11c74e5ad76ba17349ed
#
_entry.id   bdd49fc90dfd11c74e5ad76ba17349ed
#
_cell.length_a   1.000
_cell.length_b   1.000
_cell.length_c   1.000
_cell.angle_alpha   90.00
_cell.angle_beta   90.00
_cell.angle_gamma   90.00
#
_symmetry.space_group_name_H-M   'P 1'
#
loop_
_entity.id
_entity.type
_entity.pdbx_description
1 polymer ?
#
loop_
_entity_poly.entity_id
_entity_poly.type
_entity_poly.pdbx_seq_one_letter_code
_entity_poly.pdbx_strand_id
1 'polypeptide(L)'
;MPQPGDQRNSGTTFSRILTPMGERILMIEDDESLSAMLKEYLAPLGMELSARATARAGLDALADNSYDALILDVMLPDGDGFDVCRRVRGDSDIPILMLTARGDETDRIVGLELGADDYLPKPFNPRELLARLRAILRRRAPAGQRSSGAWRFGRLEIDRDERAVRVDGEVRSLTAYQFDLLCELAQRAGSVLSRETLMERLRGDNLEAFDRSIDVHVSRIRNAIEDDPKKPRRVITVRGAGYVFARRQDDD
;
A
#
# COMPACT_ATOMS: atom_id res chain seq x y z
N MET A 1 20.43 5.13 -72.12
CA MET A 1 21.04 4.86 -70.86
C MET A 1 20.08 5.28 -69.79
N PRO A 2 19.38 4.34 -69.12
CA PRO A 2 18.57 4.65 -67.95
C PRO A 2 19.40 4.46 -66.68
N GLN A 3 19.24 5.37 -65.73
CA GLN A 3 19.82 5.32 -64.41
C GLN A 3 19.09 4.36 -63.50
N PRO A 4 19.77 3.69 -62.51
CA PRO A 4 19.14 2.75 -61.60
C PRO A 4 18.48 3.46 -60.45
N GLY A 5 17.28 2.94 -60.09
CA GLY A 5 16.43 3.44 -59.04
C GLY A 5 16.95 3.19 -57.64
N ASP A 6 16.70 4.19 -56.83
CA ASP A 6 16.89 4.26 -55.39
C ASP A 6 15.87 3.34 -54.67
N GLN A 7 16.29 2.21 -54.15
CA GLN A 7 15.49 1.35 -53.27
C GLN A 7 15.56 1.91 -51.86
N ARG A 8 14.56 2.69 -51.48
CA ARG A 8 14.33 3.08 -50.09
C ARG A 8 13.83 1.89 -49.29
N ASN A 9 14.72 1.42 -48.49
CA ASN A 9 14.47 0.38 -47.51
C ASN A 9 13.47 0.89 -46.41
N SER A 10 12.24 0.43 -46.54
CA SER A 10 11.18 0.72 -45.58
C SER A 10 11.43 -0.13 -44.32
N GLY A 11 12.23 0.40 -43.38
CA GLY A 11 12.39 -0.19 -42.07
C GLY A 11 11.05 -0.16 -41.32
N THR A 12 10.36 -1.29 -41.30
CA THR A 12 9.18 -1.51 -40.48
C THR A 12 9.63 -1.52 -39.03
N THR A 13 9.52 -0.38 -38.35
CA THR A 13 9.67 -0.28 -36.91
C THR A 13 8.48 -1.01 -36.28
N PHE A 14 8.70 -2.26 -35.86
CA PHE A 14 7.77 -2.95 -34.98
C PHE A 14 7.70 -2.16 -33.68
N SER A 15 6.70 -1.32 -33.57
CA SER A 15 6.26 -0.73 -32.33
C SER A 15 5.87 -1.90 -31.42
N ARG A 16 6.75 -2.20 -30.45
CA ARG A 16 6.51 -3.18 -29.40
C ARG A 16 5.34 -2.64 -28.60
N ILE A 17 4.13 -3.12 -28.89
CA ILE A 17 2.95 -2.90 -28.07
C ILE A 17 3.30 -3.48 -26.70
N LEU A 18 3.64 -2.62 -25.75
CA LEU A 18 3.74 -2.97 -24.34
C LEU A 18 2.32 -3.35 -23.91
N THR A 19 2.00 -4.65 -23.97
CA THR A 19 0.88 -5.20 -23.22
C THR A 19 1.14 -4.81 -21.76
N PRO A 20 0.21 -4.17 -21.06
CA PRO A 20 0.40 -3.94 -19.63
C PRO A 20 0.66 -5.30 -18.98
N MET A 21 1.87 -5.48 -18.45
CA MET A 21 2.19 -6.67 -17.68
C MET A 21 1.22 -6.71 -16.50
N GLY A 22 0.49 -7.82 -16.36
CA GLY A 22 -0.45 -7.99 -15.25
C GLY A 22 0.23 -7.80 -13.90
N GLU A 23 -0.52 -7.36 -12.91
CA GLU A 23 -0.03 -7.18 -11.54
C GLU A 23 0.45 -8.52 -10.97
N ARG A 24 1.68 -8.57 -10.48
CA ARG A 24 2.32 -9.77 -9.95
C ARG A 24 2.13 -9.82 -8.43
N ILE A 25 1.37 -10.80 -7.97
CA ILE A 25 1.02 -10.97 -6.56
C ILE A 25 1.75 -12.19 -6.01
N LEU A 26 2.49 -12.02 -4.92
CA LEU A 26 2.97 -13.15 -4.14
C LEU A 26 1.95 -13.48 -3.06
N MET A 27 1.65 -14.75 -2.85
CA MET A 27 0.86 -15.24 -1.73
C MET A 27 1.70 -16.22 -0.91
N ILE A 28 1.79 -16.01 0.39
CA ILE A 28 2.39 -16.93 1.35
C ILE A 28 1.26 -17.49 2.19
N GLU A 29 0.91 -18.75 1.92
CA GLU A 29 -0.27 -19.44 2.44
C GLU A 29 -0.08 -20.95 2.27
N ASP A 30 -0.29 -21.73 3.31
CA ASP A 30 -0.12 -23.19 3.30
C ASP A 30 -1.36 -23.94 2.77
N ASP A 31 -2.53 -23.32 2.74
CA ASP A 31 -3.73 -23.88 2.11
C ASP A 31 -3.62 -23.82 0.58
N GLU A 32 -3.22 -24.97 -0.01
CA GLU A 32 -3.08 -25.11 -1.46
C GLU A 32 -4.42 -24.93 -2.20
N SER A 33 -5.55 -25.32 -1.57
CA SER A 33 -6.88 -25.20 -2.17
C SER A 33 -7.29 -23.76 -2.28
N LEU A 34 -7.05 -22.97 -1.22
CA LEU A 34 -7.28 -21.53 -1.20
C LEU A 34 -6.40 -20.82 -2.24
N SER A 35 -5.13 -21.18 -2.29
CA SER A 35 -4.16 -20.61 -3.24
C SER A 35 -4.55 -20.91 -4.70
N ALA A 36 -4.97 -22.14 -5.01
CA ALA A 36 -5.42 -22.53 -6.35
C ALA A 36 -6.70 -21.78 -6.75
N MET A 37 -7.68 -21.72 -5.87
CA MET A 37 -8.93 -20.99 -6.10
C MET A 37 -8.68 -19.50 -6.37
N LEU A 38 -7.83 -18.85 -5.58
CA LEU A 38 -7.52 -17.43 -5.77
C LEU A 38 -6.72 -17.18 -7.04
N LYS A 39 -5.81 -18.09 -7.41
CA LYS A 39 -5.07 -18.00 -8.67
C LYS A 39 -6.01 -18.05 -9.88
N GLU A 40 -6.98 -18.97 -9.89
CA GLU A 40 -7.98 -19.07 -10.93
C GLU A 40 -8.90 -17.82 -10.97
N TYR A 41 -9.29 -17.32 -9.81
CA TYR A 41 -10.17 -16.16 -9.68
C TYR A 41 -9.49 -14.84 -10.15
N LEU A 42 -8.21 -14.65 -9.85
CA LEU A 42 -7.48 -13.41 -10.12
C LEU A 42 -6.92 -13.33 -11.54
N ALA A 43 -6.60 -14.48 -12.18
CA ALA A 43 -5.99 -14.52 -13.51
C ALA A 43 -6.79 -13.78 -14.60
N PRO A 44 -8.12 -13.97 -14.75
CA PRO A 44 -8.92 -13.25 -15.76
C PRO A 44 -9.03 -11.74 -15.46
N LEU A 45 -8.64 -11.31 -14.27
CA LEU A 45 -8.66 -9.91 -13.84
C LEU A 45 -7.32 -9.20 -14.05
N GLY A 46 -6.36 -9.87 -14.71
CA GLY A 46 -5.04 -9.34 -15.03
C GLY A 46 -4.03 -9.43 -13.89
N MET A 47 -4.28 -10.26 -12.86
CA MET A 47 -3.39 -10.46 -11.73
C MET A 47 -2.74 -11.85 -11.78
N GLU A 48 -1.42 -11.92 -11.73
CA GLU A 48 -0.65 -13.15 -11.72
C GLU A 48 -0.30 -13.53 -10.28
N LEU A 49 -0.95 -14.55 -9.72
CA LEU A 49 -0.71 -15.03 -8.38
C LEU A 49 0.36 -16.14 -8.36
N SER A 50 1.43 -15.91 -7.62
CA SER A 50 2.47 -16.89 -7.26
C SER A 50 2.31 -17.30 -5.81
N ALA A 51 2.02 -18.57 -5.52
CA ALA A 51 1.85 -19.06 -4.16
C ALA A 51 3.11 -19.74 -3.61
N ARG A 52 3.33 -19.59 -2.30
CA ARG A 52 4.36 -20.30 -1.51
C ARG A 52 3.74 -20.77 -0.21
N ALA A 53 4.00 -22.02 0.14
CA ALA A 53 3.36 -22.66 1.30
C ALA A 53 4.09 -22.37 2.63
N THR A 54 5.23 -21.70 2.62
CA THR A 54 6.05 -21.48 3.81
C THR A 54 6.63 -20.06 3.84
N ALA A 55 6.88 -19.54 5.03
CA ALA A 55 7.51 -18.23 5.25
C ALA A 55 8.86 -18.16 4.53
N ARG A 56 9.69 -19.21 4.66
CA ARG A 56 11.01 -19.27 4.03
C ARG A 56 10.91 -19.19 2.51
N ALA A 57 10.09 -20.04 1.89
CA ALA A 57 9.94 -20.04 0.43
C ALA A 57 9.36 -18.71 -0.09
N GLY A 58 8.52 -18.05 0.70
CA GLY A 58 7.99 -16.73 0.40
C GLY A 58 9.06 -15.64 0.42
N LEU A 59 9.90 -15.62 1.46
CA LEU A 59 11.01 -14.67 1.59
C LEU A 59 12.04 -14.87 0.48
N ASP A 60 12.38 -16.12 0.16
CA ASP A 60 13.29 -16.44 -0.95
C ASP A 60 12.69 -15.94 -2.29
N ALA A 61 11.39 -16.13 -2.51
CA ALA A 61 10.72 -15.64 -3.71
C ALA A 61 10.74 -14.10 -3.81
N LEU A 62 10.60 -13.38 -2.68
CA LEU A 62 10.71 -11.91 -2.64
C LEU A 62 12.13 -11.41 -2.93
N ALA A 63 13.15 -12.18 -2.53
CA ALA A 63 14.55 -11.83 -2.81
C ALA A 63 14.90 -12.01 -4.30
N ASP A 64 14.33 -13.05 -4.93
CA ASP A 64 14.66 -13.43 -6.31
C ASP A 64 13.81 -12.73 -7.37
N ASN A 65 12.63 -12.18 -6.99
CA ASN A 65 11.66 -11.63 -7.93
C ASN A 65 11.03 -10.35 -7.42
N SER A 66 10.51 -9.55 -8.37
CA SER A 66 9.70 -8.37 -8.06
C SER A 66 8.20 -8.72 -8.07
N TYR A 67 7.49 -8.27 -7.05
CA TYR A 67 6.05 -8.38 -6.92
C TYR A 67 5.44 -7.00 -6.66
N ASP A 68 4.16 -6.85 -7.00
CA ASP A 68 3.41 -5.60 -6.82
C ASP A 68 2.66 -5.57 -5.48
N ALA A 69 2.28 -6.74 -4.95
CA ALA A 69 1.74 -6.90 -3.61
C ALA A 69 2.05 -8.28 -3.02
N LEU A 70 1.97 -8.36 -1.70
CA LEU A 70 2.08 -9.58 -0.90
C LEU A 70 0.74 -9.84 -0.20
N ILE A 71 0.21 -11.07 -0.37
CA ILE A 71 -0.85 -11.63 0.47
C ILE A 71 -0.16 -12.58 1.44
N LEU A 72 -0.38 -12.41 2.73
CA LEU A 72 0.39 -13.09 3.77
C LEU A 72 -0.53 -13.68 4.84
N ASP A 73 -0.51 -15.00 5.00
CA ASP A 73 -1.17 -15.62 6.13
C ASP A 73 -0.37 -15.40 7.42
N VAL A 74 -1.08 -15.20 8.52
CA VAL A 74 -0.49 -15.14 9.87
C VAL A 74 0.01 -16.50 10.32
N MET A 75 -0.77 -17.55 10.06
CA MET A 75 -0.49 -18.92 10.52
C MET A 75 0.24 -19.70 9.44
N LEU A 76 1.57 -19.77 9.49
CA LEU A 76 2.39 -20.51 8.55
C LEU A 76 3.05 -21.72 9.25
N PRO A 77 3.29 -22.84 8.52
CA PRO A 77 3.82 -24.06 9.13
C PRO A 77 5.24 -23.95 9.66
N ASP A 78 6.02 -22.99 9.16
CA ASP A 78 7.44 -22.79 9.49
C ASP A 78 7.71 -21.47 10.21
N GLY A 79 6.68 -20.70 10.57
CA GLY A 79 6.85 -19.42 11.26
C GLY A 79 5.59 -18.59 11.39
N ASP A 80 5.73 -17.42 12.01
CA ASP A 80 4.66 -16.46 12.19
C ASP A 80 4.67 -15.43 11.05
N GLY A 81 3.52 -15.22 10.39
CA GLY A 81 3.36 -14.22 9.34
C GLY A 81 3.65 -12.80 9.83
N PHE A 82 3.48 -12.52 11.12
CA PHE A 82 3.88 -11.23 11.70
C PHE A 82 5.40 -11.00 11.61
N ASP A 83 6.21 -12.04 11.84
CA ASP A 83 7.67 -11.96 11.70
C ASP A 83 8.08 -11.78 10.23
N VAL A 84 7.38 -12.45 9.31
CA VAL A 84 7.56 -12.24 7.86
C VAL A 84 7.24 -10.79 7.48
N CYS A 85 6.10 -10.25 7.94
CA CYS A 85 5.72 -8.86 7.71
C CYS A 85 6.79 -7.88 8.20
N ARG A 86 7.26 -8.04 9.44
CA ARG A 86 8.32 -7.20 10.04
C ARG A 86 9.60 -7.25 9.21
N ARG A 87 10.02 -8.44 8.78
CA ARG A 87 11.22 -8.63 7.98
C ARG A 87 11.10 -7.97 6.61
N VAL A 88 9.98 -8.17 5.92
CA VAL A 88 9.72 -7.54 4.61
C VAL A 88 9.72 -6.02 4.74
N ARG A 89 9.16 -5.46 5.82
CA ARG A 89 9.14 -4.00 6.06
C ARG A 89 10.51 -3.41 6.38
N GLY A 90 11.48 -4.20 6.81
CA GLY A 90 12.87 -3.75 6.97
C GLY A 90 13.52 -3.36 5.64
N ASP A 91 13.12 -4.00 4.54
CA ASP A 91 13.79 -3.91 3.25
C ASP A 91 12.89 -3.41 2.11
N SER A 92 11.55 -3.34 2.30
CA SER A 92 10.61 -3.08 1.21
C SER A 92 9.30 -2.43 1.66
N ASP A 93 8.81 -1.49 0.84
CA ASP A 93 7.49 -0.86 0.96
C ASP A 93 6.42 -1.57 0.11
N ILE A 94 6.63 -2.85 -0.26
CA ILE A 94 5.63 -3.63 -1.01
C ILE A 94 4.29 -3.64 -0.25
N PRO A 95 3.15 -3.38 -0.90
CA PRO A 95 1.85 -3.50 -0.26
C PRO A 95 1.61 -4.89 0.32
N ILE A 96 1.22 -4.99 1.60
CA ILE A 96 0.94 -6.25 2.29
C ILE A 96 -0.52 -6.30 2.73
N LEU A 97 -1.24 -7.33 2.26
CA LEU A 97 -2.56 -7.72 2.75
C LEU A 97 -2.40 -8.96 3.64
N MET A 98 -2.66 -8.83 4.94
CA MET A 98 -2.60 -9.99 5.84
C MET A 98 -3.91 -10.77 5.83
N LEU A 99 -3.81 -12.10 5.82
CA LEU A 99 -4.92 -13.02 6.06
C LEU A 99 -4.79 -13.56 7.48
N THR A 100 -5.90 -13.66 8.22
CA THR A 100 -5.84 -14.19 9.58
C THR A 100 -7.01 -15.12 9.88
N ALA A 101 -6.81 -16.06 10.80
CA ALA A 101 -7.90 -16.81 11.37
C ALA A 101 -8.82 -15.89 12.18
N ARG A 102 -10.11 -16.19 12.19
CA ARG A 102 -11.20 -15.36 12.68
C ARG A 102 -11.00 -14.91 14.12
N GLY A 103 -11.10 -13.60 14.36
CA GLY A 103 -11.71 -13.07 15.59
C GLY A 103 -10.79 -12.41 16.58
N ASP A 104 -9.48 -12.34 16.41
CA ASP A 104 -8.68 -11.59 17.38
C ASP A 104 -8.41 -10.17 16.89
N GLU A 105 -9.12 -9.21 17.51
CA GLU A 105 -8.90 -7.78 17.30
C GLU A 105 -7.43 -7.40 17.60
N THR A 106 -6.81 -8.15 18.46
CA THR A 106 -5.41 -8.01 18.86
C THR A 106 -4.48 -8.32 17.69
N ASP A 107 -4.68 -9.44 17.00
CA ASP A 107 -3.87 -9.84 15.84
C ASP A 107 -3.94 -8.82 14.71
N ARG A 108 -5.12 -8.25 14.48
CA ARG A 108 -5.31 -7.19 13.50
C ARG A 108 -4.53 -5.93 13.85
N ILE A 109 -4.59 -5.49 15.11
CA ILE A 109 -3.85 -4.32 15.59
C ILE A 109 -2.35 -4.58 15.44
N VAL A 110 -1.88 -5.75 15.87
CA VAL A 110 -0.48 -6.16 15.77
C VAL A 110 0.00 -6.16 14.30
N GLY A 111 -0.76 -6.78 13.38
CA GLY A 111 -0.39 -6.81 11.95
C GLY A 111 -0.25 -5.42 11.34
N LEU A 112 -1.20 -4.54 11.62
CA LEU A 112 -1.14 -3.16 11.15
C LEU A 112 -0.01 -2.38 11.84
N GLU A 113 0.25 -2.61 13.13
CA GLU A 113 1.39 -2.05 13.84
C GLU A 113 2.74 -2.55 13.30
N LEU A 114 2.82 -3.73 12.75
CA LEU A 114 4.02 -4.26 12.11
C LEU A 114 4.21 -3.76 10.67
N GLY A 115 3.23 -3.03 10.11
CA GLY A 115 3.34 -2.36 8.83
C GLY A 115 2.54 -2.99 7.69
N ALA A 116 1.60 -3.89 7.96
CA ALA A 116 0.62 -4.31 6.95
C ALA A 116 -0.21 -3.10 6.47
N ASP A 117 -0.59 -3.10 5.20
CA ASP A 117 -1.41 -2.04 4.61
C ASP A 117 -2.90 -2.30 4.81
N ASP A 118 -3.32 -3.55 4.82
CA ASP A 118 -4.68 -3.97 5.14
C ASP A 118 -4.68 -5.42 5.65
N TYR A 119 -5.85 -5.88 6.06
CA TYR A 119 -6.04 -7.12 6.76
C TYR A 119 -7.41 -7.72 6.39
N LEU A 120 -7.48 -9.04 6.24
CA LEU A 120 -8.69 -9.74 5.84
C LEU A 120 -8.89 -11.02 6.69
N PRO A 121 -9.95 -11.11 7.51
CA PRO A 121 -10.22 -12.31 8.30
C PRO A 121 -10.71 -13.47 7.44
N LYS A 122 -10.24 -14.68 7.72
CA LYS A 122 -10.77 -15.92 7.19
C LYS A 122 -12.00 -16.39 8.01
N PRO A 123 -13.07 -16.91 7.41
CA PRO A 123 -13.30 -17.05 5.98
C PRO A 123 -13.73 -15.74 5.31
N PHE A 124 -13.28 -15.49 4.08
CA PHE A 124 -13.59 -14.28 3.33
C PHE A 124 -14.21 -14.57 1.96
N ASN A 125 -14.83 -13.55 1.39
CA ASN A 125 -15.30 -13.61 0.01
C ASN A 125 -14.16 -13.20 -0.94
N PRO A 126 -13.88 -13.96 -2.03
CA PRO A 126 -12.85 -13.56 -3.03
C PRO A 126 -13.05 -12.16 -3.61
N ARG A 127 -14.28 -11.66 -3.69
CA ARG A 127 -14.57 -10.28 -4.11
C ARG A 127 -14.06 -9.26 -3.10
N GLU A 128 -14.14 -9.56 -1.80
CA GLU A 128 -13.61 -8.69 -0.76
C GLU A 128 -12.08 -8.64 -0.82
N LEU A 129 -11.42 -9.80 -0.95
CA LEU A 129 -9.97 -9.87 -1.16
C LEU A 129 -9.56 -9.04 -2.36
N LEU A 130 -10.23 -9.18 -3.51
CA LEU A 130 -9.95 -8.41 -4.73
C LEU A 130 -10.09 -6.91 -4.50
N ALA A 131 -11.16 -6.47 -3.81
CA ALA A 131 -11.39 -5.06 -3.54
C ALA A 131 -10.29 -4.45 -2.67
N ARG A 132 -9.84 -5.18 -1.63
CA ARG A 132 -8.73 -4.78 -0.75
C ARG A 132 -7.40 -4.77 -1.49
N LEU A 133 -7.12 -5.82 -2.26
CA LEU A 133 -5.91 -5.96 -3.06
C LEU A 133 -5.80 -4.80 -4.07
N ARG A 134 -6.87 -4.48 -4.80
CA ARG A 134 -6.92 -3.32 -5.70
C ARG A 134 -6.73 -1.99 -4.95
N ALA A 135 -7.27 -1.86 -3.75
CA ALA A 135 -7.09 -0.65 -2.94
C ALA A 135 -5.62 -0.43 -2.57
N ILE A 136 -4.88 -1.46 -2.16
CA ILE A 136 -3.46 -1.35 -1.82
C ILE A 136 -2.57 -1.20 -3.06
N LEU A 137 -2.91 -1.85 -4.19
CA LEU A 137 -2.18 -1.74 -5.46
C LEU A 137 -2.31 -0.37 -6.11
N ARG A 138 -3.52 0.22 -6.13
CA ARG A 138 -3.76 1.56 -6.71
C ARG A 138 -2.85 2.63 -6.10
N ARG A 139 -2.40 2.45 -4.88
CA ARG A 139 -1.52 3.36 -4.17
C ARG A 139 -0.09 3.35 -4.69
N ARG A 140 0.31 2.31 -5.43
CA ARG A 140 1.64 2.22 -6.06
C ARG A 140 1.68 2.84 -7.46
N ALA A 141 0.53 3.05 -8.10
CA ALA A 141 0.48 3.68 -9.41
C ALA A 141 0.93 5.15 -9.31
N PRO A 142 1.82 5.62 -10.20
CA PRO A 142 2.17 7.04 -10.25
C PRO A 142 0.89 7.85 -10.46
N ALA A 143 0.68 8.87 -9.64
CA ALA A 143 -0.48 9.74 -9.72
C ALA A 143 -0.49 10.45 -11.07
N GLY A 144 -1.26 9.92 -12.03
CA GLY A 144 -1.48 10.56 -13.33
C GLY A 144 -2.03 11.97 -13.11
N GLN A 145 -1.27 12.99 -13.50
CA GLN A 145 -1.64 14.40 -13.64
C GLN A 145 -2.42 15.01 -12.44
N ARG A 146 -1.75 15.18 -11.32
CA ARG A 146 -2.20 16.12 -10.29
C ARG A 146 -1.03 17.02 -9.91
N SER A 147 -1.24 18.34 -10.08
CA SER A 147 -0.36 19.47 -9.82
C SER A 147 1.00 19.15 -9.20
N SER A 148 2.03 19.35 -9.99
CA SER A 148 3.44 19.34 -9.62
C SER A 148 3.71 20.28 -8.44
N GLY A 149 4.21 19.73 -7.35
CA GLY A 149 4.76 20.51 -6.24
C GLY A 149 4.70 19.75 -4.92
N ALA A 150 5.81 19.73 -4.23
CA ALA A 150 5.87 19.30 -2.85
C ALA A 150 5.06 20.27 -1.97
N TRP A 151 4.24 19.73 -1.08
CA TRP A 151 3.59 20.51 -0.03
C TRP A 151 4.56 20.72 1.12
N ARG A 152 4.67 21.96 1.60
CA ARG A 152 5.51 22.30 2.74
C ARG A 152 4.68 22.85 3.88
N PHE A 153 4.90 22.27 5.06
CA PHE A 153 4.26 22.67 6.31
C PHE A 153 5.37 22.80 7.37
N GLY A 154 5.98 23.98 7.46
CA GLY A 154 7.16 24.19 8.27
C GLY A 154 8.30 23.24 7.83
N ARG A 155 8.78 22.41 8.76
CA ARG A 155 9.85 21.43 8.51
C ARG A 155 9.40 20.16 7.76
N LEU A 156 8.09 19.91 7.66
CA LEU A 156 7.53 18.78 6.95
C LEU A 156 7.35 19.09 5.46
N GLU A 157 7.86 18.22 4.61
CA GLU A 157 7.68 18.25 3.16
C GLU A 157 7.04 16.94 2.70
N ILE A 158 6.00 17.04 1.87
CA ILE A 158 5.27 15.89 1.28
C ILE A 158 5.39 16.03 -0.24
N ASP A 159 6.24 15.21 -0.84
CA ASP A 159 6.40 15.12 -2.29
C ASP A 159 5.49 14.03 -2.82
N ARG A 160 4.49 14.45 -3.60
CA ARG A 160 3.47 13.54 -4.16
C ARG A 160 3.95 12.81 -5.40
N ASP A 161 4.85 13.41 -6.14
CA ASP A 161 5.37 12.84 -7.38
C ASP A 161 6.41 11.75 -7.06
N GLU A 162 7.29 12.01 -6.08
CA GLU A 162 8.25 11.03 -5.58
C GLU A 162 7.63 10.06 -4.53
N ARG A 163 6.40 10.33 -4.06
CA ARG A 163 5.76 9.64 -2.92
C ARG A 163 6.66 9.62 -1.67
N ALA A 164 7.34 10.71 -1.43
CA ALA A 164 8.30 10.87 -0.34
C ALA A 164 7.82 11.87 0.72
N VAL A 165 8.13 11.58 1.96
CA VAL A 165 7.92 12.50 3.10
C VAL A 165 9.26 12.81 3.71
N ARG A 166 9.51 14.10 3.97
CA ARG A 166 10.75 14.56 4.61
C ARG A 166 10.42 15.45 5.81
N VAL A 167 11.19 15.29 6.87
CA VAL A 167 11.19 16.19 8.03
C VAL A 167 12.63 16.68 8.21
N ASP A 168 12.84 17.99 8.18
CA ASP A 168 14.17 18.60 8.17
C ASP A 168 15.09 18.10 7.03
N GLY A 169 14.49 17.79 5.88
CA GLY A 169 15.19 17.23 4.71
C GLY A 169 15.48 15.73 4.79
N GLU A 170 15.28 15.08 5.93
CA GLU A 170 15.45 13.63 6.10
C GLU A 170 14.21 12.86 5.64
N VAL A 171 14.41 11.85 4.80
CA VAL A 171 13.32 10.97 4.33
C VAL A 171 12.76 10.17 5.49
N ARG A 172 11.44 10.11 5.59
CA ARG A 172 10.70 9.31 6.56
C ARG A 172 9.99 8.16 5.86
N SER A 173 10.19 6.94 6.35
CA SER A 173 9.55 5.75 5.78
C SER A 173 8.09 5.69 6.18
N LEU A 174 7.21 5.61 5.17
CA LEU A 174 5.77 5.39 5.32
C LEU A 174 5.36 4.32 4.30
N THR A 175 4.45 3.42 4.70
CA THR A 175 3.83 2.52 3.73
C THR A 175 2.98 3.31 2.73
N ALA A 176 2.65 2.70 1.60
CA ALA A 176 1.82 3.35 0.58
C ALA A 176 0.48 3.85 1.17
N TYR A 177 -0.12 3.08 2.09
CA TYR A 177 -1.36 3.49 2.77
C TYR A 177 -1.16 4.70 3.70
N GLN A 178 -0.11 4.69 4.50
CA GLN A 178 0.21 5.79 5.41
C GLN A 178 0.49 7.09 4.66
N PHE A 179 1.21 6.98 3.52
CA PHE A 179 1.47 8.11 2.65
C PHE A 179 0.18 8.71 2.10
N ASP A 180 -0.74 7.89 1.57
CA ASP A 180 -2.01 8.37 1.03
C ASP A 180 -2.92 8.95 2.11
N LEU A 181 -2.96 8.33 3.30
CA LEU A 181 -3.68 8.87 4.46
C LEU A 181 -3.13 10.24 4.87
N LEU A 182 -1.80 10.39 4.90
CA LEU A 182 -1.16 11.67 5.18
C LEU A 182 -1.52 12.71 4.11
N CYS A 183 -1.52 12.34 2.83
CA CYS A 183 -1.91 13.23 1.72
C CYS A 183 -3.36 13.68 1.84
N GLU A 184 -4.31 12.78 2.17
CA GLU A 184 -5.72 13.13 2.37
C GLU A 184 -5.91 14.11 3.54
N LEU A 185 -5.17 13.92 4.62
CA LEU A 185 -5.17 14.83 5.77
C LEU A 185 -4.57 16.19 5.41
N ALA A 186 -3.40 16.21 4.76
CA ALA A 186 -2.67 17.42 4.41
C ALA A 186 -3.40 18.27 3.35
N GLN A 187 -4.05 17.64 2.36
CA GLN A 187 -4.85 18.34 1.35
C GLN A 187 -5.99 19.17 1.97
N ARG A 188 -6.47 18.76 3.15
CA ARG A 188 -7.53 19.43 3.90
C ARG A 188 -7.03 19.99 5.22
N ALA A 189 -5.80 20.48 5.23
CA ALA A 189 -5.21 21.07 6.41
C ALA A 189 -6.14 22.09 7.08
N GLY A 190 -6.32 21.97 8.39
CA GLY A 190 -7.22 22.80 9.20
C GLY A 190 -8.68 22.33 9.22
N SER A 191 -9.03 21.28 8.48
CA SER A 191 -10.38 20.70 8.53
C SER A 191 -10.35 19.37 9.29
N VAL A 192 -11.37 19.13 10.13
CA VAL A 192 -11.51 17.85 10.82
C VAL A 192 -12.11 16.83 9.84
N LEU A 193 -11.45 15.69 9.70
CA LEU A 193 -11.91 14.56 8.91
C LEU A 193 -12.29 13.41 9.84
N SER A 194 -13.51 12.90 9.69
CA SER A 194 -13.95 11.74 10.46
C SER A 194 -13.22 10.46 9.98
N ARG A 195 -13.23 9.43 10.80
CA ARG A 195 -12.63 8.13 10.45
C ARG A 195 -13.31 7.53 9.23
N GLU A 196 -14.63 7.62 9.18
CA GLU A 196 -15.46 7.14 8.08
C GLU A 196 -15.09 7.88 6.78
N THR A 197 -15.00 9.22 6.83
CA THR A 197 -14.62 10.03 5.67
C THR A 197 -13.21 9.67 5.17
N LEU A 198 -12.25 9.45 6.08
CA LEU A 198 -10.90 9.04 5.71
C LEU A 198 -10.91 7.65 5.06
N MET A 199 -11.69 6.71 5.62
CA MET A 199 -11.83 5.38 5.05
C MET A 199 -12.46 5.38 3.66
N GLU A 200 -13.58 6.08 3.48
CA GLU A 200 -14.26 6.22 2.18
C GLU A 200 -13.31 6.75 1.12
N ARG A 201 -12.55 7.78 1.43
CA ARG A 201 -11.61 8.41 0.49
C ARG A 201 -10.42 7.53 0.13
N LEU A 202 -9.97 6.71 1.06
CA LEU A 202 -8.84 5.82 0.85
C LEU A 202 -9.23 4.50 0.18
N ARG A 203 -10.45 4.03 0.34
CA ARG A 203 -10.90 2.72 -0.17
C ARG A 203 -11.63 2.76 -1.51
N GLY A 204 -12.24 3.88 -1.87
CA GLY A 204 -13.25 3.88 -2.94
C GLY A 204 -14.55 3.16 -2.51
N ASP A 205 -15.43 2.81 -3.42
CA ASP A 205 -16.86 2.50 -3.23
C ASP A 205 -17.24 1.27 -2.37
N ASN A 206 -16.35 0.62 -1.63
CA ASN A 206 -16.66 -0.57 -0.83
C ASN A 206 -16.59 -0.31 0.67
N LEU A 207 -17.73 -0.02 1.24
CA LEU A 207 -18.04 0.33 2.62
C LEU A 207 -18.42 -0.89 3.47
N GLU A 208 -17.54 -1.78 3.85
CA GLU A 208 -17.88 -2.66 4.98
C GLU A 208 -16.67 -2.95 5.87
N ALA A 209 -16.85 -2.61 7.14
CA ALA A 209 -16.06 -2.96 8.30
C ALA A 209 -14.59 -2.53 8.30
N PHE A 210 -14.23 -1.38 8.94
CA PHE A 210 -12.89 -1.26 9.58
C PHE A 210 -12.62 0.14 10.16
N ASP A 211 -13.34 0.48 11.19
CA ASP A 211 -13.26 1.79 11.86
C ASP A 211 -11.92 2.01 12.62
N ARG A 212 -11.24 0.93 13.04
CA ARG A 212 -10.06 1.05 13.90
C ARG A 212 -8.71 1.04 13.20
N SER A 213 -8.65 0.69 11.92
CA SER A 213 -7.37 0.67 11.17
C SER A 213 -6.77 2.06 11.00
N ILE A 214 -7.59 3.10 10.88
CA ILE A 214 -7.14 4.49 10.74
C ILE A 214 -6.33 4.94 11.95
N ASP A 215 -6.74 4.58 13.16
CA ASP A 215 -6.07 4.99 14.40
C ASP A 215 -4.64 4.43 14.47
N VAL A 216 -4.45 3.17 14.06
CA VAL A 216 -3.13 2.52 14.00
C VAL A 216 -2.24 3.21 12.95
N HIS A 217 -2.77 3.47 11.76
CA HIS A 217 -2.01 4.16 10.72
C HIS A 217 -1.67 5.60 11.10
N VAL A 218 -2.58 6.33 11.75
CA VAL A 218 -2.28 7.67 12.29
C VAL A 218 -1.18 7.59 13.35
N SER A 219 -1.20 6.58 14.23
CA SER A 219 -0.11 6.37 15.20
C SER A 219 1.23 6.16 14.51
N ARG A 220 1.29 5.36 13.44
CA ARG A 220 2.49 5.13 12.63
C ARG A 220 2.97 6.39 11.92
N ILE A 221 2.06 7.15 11.30
CA ILE A 221 2.38 8.43 10.69
C ILE A 221 3.00 9.36 11.71
N ARG A 222 2.42 9.48 12.92
CA ARG A 222 2.96 10.30 14.00
C ARG A 222 4.37 9.88 14.39
N ASN A 223 4.63 8.58 14.53
CA ASN A 223 5.96 8.07 14.83
C ASN A 223 7.00 8.48 13.78
N ALA A 224 6.59 8.63 12.53
CA ALA A 224 7.48 9.01 11.43
C ALA A 224 7.69 10.53 11.34
N ILE A 225 6.65 11.35 11.57
CA ILE A 225 6.71 12.78 11.25
C ILE A 225 6.64 13.73 12.45
N GLU A 226 6.22 13.29 13.64
CA GLU A 226 6.14 14.15 14.83
C GLU A 226 7.46 14.13 15.61
N ASP A 227 7.78 15.24 16.30
CA ASP A 227 8.89 15.28 17.24
C ASP A 227 8.60 14.47 18.52
N ASP A 228 7.36 14.53 19.01
CA ASP A 228 6.82 13.67 20.08
C ASP A 228 5.48 13.09 19.66
N PRO A 229 5.42 11.81 19.26
CA PRO A 229 4.18 11.15 18.83
C PRO A 229 3.06 11.16 19.88
N LYS A 230 3.41 11.29 21.15
CA LYS A 230 2.45 11.37 22.27
C LYS A 230 1.85 12.77 22.42
N LYS A 231 2.52 13.79 21.87
CA LYS A 231 2.07 15.19 21.86
C LYS A 231 2.06 15.72 20.42
N PRO A 232 1.25 15.16 19.54
CA PRO A 232 1.28 15.46 18.11
C PRO A 232 0.90 16.91 17.84
N ARG A 233 1.68 17.57 16.99
CA ARG A 233 1.43 18.95 16.51
C ARG A 233 0.97 19.00 15.07
N ARG A 234 1.29 17.97 14.27
CA ARG A 234 0.97 17.88 12.84
C ARG A 234 -0.36 17.17 12.60
N VAL A 235 -0.54 15.97 13.14
CA VAL A 235 -1.77 15.17 13.02
C VAL A 235 -2.45 15.10 14.38
N ILE A 236 -3.43 15.95 14.62
CA ILE A 236 -4.06 16.15 15.94
C ILE A 236 -5.37 15.35 16.00
N THR A 237 -5.62 14.67 17.12
CA THR A 237 -6.90 13.99 17.38
C THR A 237 -7.93 14.98 17.90
N VAL A 238 -9.08 15.05 17.23
CA VAL A 238 -10.27 15.74 17.73
C VAL A 238 -11.20 14.68 18.31
N ARG A 239 -11.28 14.62 19.65
CA ARG A 239 -12.04 13.59 20.35
C ARG A 239 -13.49 13.54 19.88
N GLY A 240 -13.97 12.33 19.58
CA GLY A 240 -15.33 12.11 19.08
C GLY A 240 -15.61 12.55 17.64
N ALA A 241 -14.65 13.23 16.96
CA ALA A 241 -14.86 13.75 15.61
C ALA A 241 -13.90 13.18 14.56
N GLY A 242 -12.64 12.87 14.92
CA GLY A 242 -11.67 12.34 13.97
C GLY A 242 -10.30 12.99 14.09
N TYR A 243 -9.70 13.37 12.96
CA TYR A 243 -8.36 13.92 12.88
C TYR A 243 -8.32 15.23 12.11
N VAL A 244 -7.40 16.11 12.49
CA VAL A 244 -7.09 17.33 11.75
C VAL A 244 -5.58 17.42 11.52
N PHE A 245 -5.19 17.76 10.31
CA PHE A 245 -3.83 18.13 9.98
C PHE A 245 -3.65 19.62 10.21
N ALA A 246 -2.69 20.02 11.04
CA ALA A 246 -2.47 21.41 11.39
C ALA A 246 -1.91 22.20 10.20
N ARG A 247 -2.43 23.39 9.94
CA ARG A 247 -1.93 24.29 8.90
C ARG A 247 -0.57 24.92 9.28
N ARG A 248 -0.41 25.22 10.57
CA ARG A 248 0.85 25.74 11.15
C ARG A 248 1.36 24.67 12.09
N GLN A 249 2.58 24.23 11.91
CA GLN A 249 3.12 23.06 12.57
C GLN A 249 4.37 23.33 13.40
N ASP A 250 5.13 24.30 13.01
CA ASP A 250 6.33 24.74 13.70
C ASP A 250 6.12 26.17 14.21
N ASP A 251 6.64 26.45 15.40
CA ASP A 251 6.61 27.81 15.95
C ASP A 251 7.60 28.66 15.11
N ASP A 252 7.06 29.55 14.27
CA ASP A 252 7.79 30.70 13.72
C ASP A 252 7.79 31.82 14.76
#